data_de0e2a338df98c44e78ad2c270abeaab
#
_entry.id   de0e2a338df98c44e78ad2c270abeaab
#
_cell.length_a   1.000
_cell.length_b   1.000
_cell.length_c   1.000
_cell.angle_alpha   90.00
_cell.angle_beta   90.00
_cell.angle_gamma   90.00
#
_symmetry.space_group_name_H-M   'P 1'
#
loop_
_entity.id
_entity.type
_entity.pdbx_description
1 polymer ?
#
loop_
_entity_poly.entity_id
_entity_poly.type
_entity_poly.pdbx_seq_one_letter_code
_entity_poly.pdbx_strand_id
1 'polypeptide(L)'
;MLESVGISRIITLDIHSEQIQGFFSFPVDNIYNSNIMSKAVSDKYNVDDLQVVSPDTGGVLRARSVAKTLGVQDLAIIDKRRERANESEVLNIIGDIDGKVCIVPDDMIDTAGTLSNASHALKDKGAKEVIAFITHPVLSGNAIENINSSAIDKLIVSNSIDIGDKSKKCPKIDVFDISPICLLYTSPSPRDVVPS
;
A
#
# COMPACT_ATOMS: atom_id res chain seq x y z
N MET A 1 -2.95 22.66 -17.08
CA MET A 1 -4.29 22.17 -17.45
C MET A 1 -5.31 22.30 -16.31
N LEU A 2 -5.13 21.70 -15.12
CA LEU A 2 -6.08 21.85 -14.01
C LEU A 2 -6.21 23.32 -13.55
N GLU A 3 -5.12 24.06 -13.45
CA GLU A 3 -5.14 25.48 -13.12
C GLU A 3 -5.87 26.33 -14.16
N SER A 4 -5.69 26.03 -15.45
CA SER A 4 -6.32 26.80 -16.53
C SER A 4 -7.83 26.64 -16.60
N VAL A 5 -8.40 25.64 -15.96
CA VAL A 5 -9.84 25.44 -15.81
C VAL A 5 -10.39 25.93 -14.46
N GLY A 6 -9.56 26.63 -13.68
CA GLY A 6 -9.99 27.32 -12.45
C GLY A 6 -10.00 26.47 -11.17
N ILE A 7 -9.31 25.32 -11.17
CA ILE A 7 -9.14 24.54 -9.93
C ILE A 7 -8.20 25.27 -9.00
N SER A 8 -8.62 25.48 -7.75
CA SER A 8 -7.88 26.22 -6.72
C SER A 8 -7.33 25.34 -5.60
N ARG A 9 -7.68 24.05 -5.55
CA ARG A 9 -7.18 23.05 -4.58
C ARG A 9 -7.37 21.64 -5.11
N ILE A 10 -6.44 20.76 -4.80
CA ILE A 10 -6.52 19.33 -5.10
C ILE A 10 -6.32 18.52 -3.81
N ILE A 11 -7.11 17.47 -3.67
CA ILE A 11 -6.91 16.44 -2.66
C ILE A 11 -6.56 15.15 -3.42
N THR A 12 -5.46 14.52 -3.04
CA THR A 12 -5.02 13.23 -3.58
C THR A 12 -4.93 12.19 -2.47
N LEU A 13 -5.00 10.94 -2.83
CA LEU A 13 -4.81 9.82 -1.90
C LEU A 13 -3.59 9.01 -2.35
N ASP A 14 -2.58 8.88 -1.48
CA ASP A 14 -1.36 8.09 -1.71
C ASP A 14 -0.79 8.27 -3.12
N ILE A 15 -0.48 9.52 -3.49
CA ILE A 15 0.08 9.83 -4.81
C ILE A 15 1.40 9.08 -5.04
N HIS A 16 1.58 8.47 -6.20
CA HIS A 16 2.75 7.64 -6.50
C HIS A 16 4.08 8.39 -6.34
N SER A 17 4.13 9.63 -6.79
CA SER A 17 5.31 10.50 -6.69
C SER A 17 4.95 11.79 -5.98
N GLU A 18 5.48 12.00 -4.77
CA GLU A 18 5.20 13.19 -3.96
C GLU A 18 5.64 14.49 -4.64
N GLN A 19 6.65 14.41 -5.52
CA GLN A 19 7.15 15.55 -6.28
C GLN A 19 6.08 16.17 -7.20
N ILE A 20 5.03 15.42 -7.57
CA ILE A 20 3.90 15.93 -8.37
C ILE A 20 3.24 17.12 -7.69
N GLN A 21 3.21 17.17 -6.35
CA GLN A 21 2.66 18.30 -5.60
C GLN A 21 3.36 19.65 -5.94
N GLY A 22 4.66 19.60 -6.23
CA GLY A 22 5.45 20.77 -6.59
C GLY A 22 5.17 21.37 -7.98
N PHE A 23 4.36 20.71 -8.81
CA PHE A 23 3.99 21.22 -10.14
C PHE A 23 2.76 22.14 -10.13
N PHE A 24 2.10 22.28 -8.96
CA PHE A 24 0.92 23.13 -8.84
C PHE A 24 1.26 24.42 -8.11
N SER A 25 0.65 25.53 -8.54
CA SER A 25 0.77 26.86 -7.89
C SER A 25 -0.29 27.09 -6.80
N PHE A 26 -1.18 26.10 -6.60
CA PHE A 26 -2.22 26.11 -5.56
C PHE A 26 -2.03 24.92 -4.58
N PRO A 27 -2.73 24.93 -3.42
CA PRO A 27 -2.58 23.88 -2.42
C PRO A 27 -2.94 22.49 -2.94
N VAL A 28 -2.08 21.51 -2.64
CA VAL A 28 -2.30 20.10 -2.89
C VAL A 28 -2.18 19.35 -1.57
N ASP A 29 -3.25 18.69 -1.15
CA ASP A 29 -3.27 17.87 0.05
C ASP A 29 -3.16 16.39 -0.36
N ASN A 30 -2.02 15.77 -0.07
CA ASN A 30 -1.86 14.34 -0.25
C ASN A 30 -2.23 13.61 1.05
N ILE A 31 -3.27 12.80 1.00
CA ILE A 31 -3.75 12.02 2.14
C ILE A 31 -3.10 10.64 2.07
N TYR A 32 -2.64 10.14 3.21
CA TYR A 32 -2.05 8.81 3.31
C TYR A 32 -3.01 7.84 3.98
N ASN A 33 -3.10 6.65 3.41
CA ASN A 33 -3.97 5.58 3.87
C ASN A 33 -3.42 4.82 5.10
N SER A 34 -2.19 5.11 5.52
CA SER A 34 -1.48 4.41 6.59
C SER A 34 -2.28 4.28 7.90
N ASN A 35 -3.09 5.26 8.26
CA ASN A 35 -3.87 5.24 9.49
C ASN A 35 -5.00 4.20 9.47
N ILE A 36 -5.72 4.07 8.34
CA ILE A 36 -6.79 3.06 8.21
C ILE A 36 -6.17 1.67 8.15
N MET A 37 -5.10 1.53 7.37
CA MET A 37 -4.32 0.31 7.29
C MET A 37 -3.87 -0.18 8.67
N SER A 38 -3.23 0.71 9.42
CA SER A 38 -2.69 0.36 10.74
C SER A 38 -3.77 -0.12 11.70
N LYS A 39 -4.95 0.51 11.67
CA LYS A 39 -6.08 0.08 12.49
C LYS A 39 -6.55 -1.32 12.11
N ALA A 40 -6.70 -1.61 10.82
CA ALA A 40 -7.15 -2.92 10.34
C ALA A 40 -6.18 -4.05 10.71
N VAL A 41 -4.88 -3.74 10.86
CA VAL A 41 -3.84 -4.68 11.26
C VAL A 41 -3.77 -4.81 12.80
N SER A 42 -3.72 -3.68 13.52
CA SER A 42 -3.58 -3.68 14.99
C SER A 42 -4.75 -4.35 15.71
N ASP A 43 -5.94 -4.36 15.12
CA ASP A 43 -7.11 -5.04 15.70
C ASP A 43 -7.00 -6.59 15.63
N LYS A 44 -6.07 -7.13 14.82
CA LYS A 44 -5.96 -8.57 14.55
C LYS A 44 -4.64 -9.20 15.01
N TYR A 45 -3.57 -8.41 15.07
CA TYR A 45 -2.23 -8.92 15.31
C TYR A 45 -1.55 -8.19 16.46
N ASN A 46 -0.74 -8.91 17.24
CA ASN A 46 0.13 -8.30 18.24
C ASN A 46 1.31 -7.60 17.52
N VAL A 47 1.68 -6.41 17.96
CA VAL A 47 2.77 -5.63 17.37
C VAL A 47 4.10 -6.40 17.34
N ASP A 48 4.36 -7.21 18.36
CA ASP A 48 5.61 -7.99 18.46
C ASP A 48 5.71 -9.10 17.40
N ASP A 49 4.58 -9.54 16.84
CA ASP A 49 4.53 -10.52 15.76
C ASP A 49 4.63 -9.89 14.36
N LEU A 50 4.55 -8.57 14.28
CA LEU A 50 4.54 -7.85 13.01
C LEU A 50 5.96 -7.50 12.55
N GLN A 51 6.14 -7.53 11.23
CA GLN A 51 7.28 -6.94 10.54
C GLN A 51 6.78 -6.18 9.31
N VAL A 52 7.09 -4.88 9.22
CA VAL A 52 6.79 -4.12 8.00
C VAL A 52 7.92 -4.31 7.01
N VAL A 53 7.57 -4.61 5.77
CA VAL A 53 8.50 -4.93 4.70
C VAL A 53 8.31 -3.95 3.54
N SER A 54 9.36 -3.23 3.18
CA SER A 54 9.34 -2.44 1.95
C SER A 54 9.50 -3.34 0.73
N PRO A 55 8.61 -3.26 -0.27
CA PRO A 55 8.70 -4.11 -1.47
C PRO A 55 9.91 -3.80 -2.36
N ASP A 56 10.53 -2.64 -2.18
CA ASP A 56 11.75 -2.19 -2.85
C ASP A 56 12.38 -1.01 -2.10
N THR A 57 13.49 -0.50 -2.63
CA THR A 57 14.19 0.66 -2.03
C THR A 57 13.41 1.97 -2.16
N GLY A 58 12.55 2.10 -3.16
CA GLY A 58 11.69 3.28 -3.37
C GLY A 58 10.56 3.40 -2.35
N GLY A 59 10.00 2.27 -1.91
CA GLY A 59 8.90 2.18 -0.94
C GLY A 59 9.31 2.38 0.52
N VAL A 60 10.60 2.54 0.84
CA VAL A 60 11.11 2.60 2.23
C VAL A 60 10.44 3.69 3.08
N LEU A 61 10.22 4.87 2.53
CA LEU A 61 9.58 5.96 3.28
C LEU A 61 8.15 5.63 3.65
N ARG A 62 7.37 5.05 2.72
CA ARG A 62 6.01 4.57 2.97
C ARG A 62 5.99 3.47 4.02
N ALA A 63 6.83 2.46 3.86
CA ALA A 63 6.94 1.36 4.82
C ALA A 63 7.33 1.86 6.22
N ARG A 64 8.24 2.84 6.32
CA ARG A 64 8.63 3.46 7.60
C ARG A 64 7.47 4.22 8.25
N SER A 65 6.66 4.92 7.46
CA SER A 65 5.45 5.61 7.96
C SER A 65 4.45 4.61 8.55
N VAL A 66 4.22 3.50 7.85
CA VAL A 66 3.34 2.41 8.30
C VAL A 66 3.89 1.76 9.57
N ALA A 67 5.19 1.42 9.60
CA ALA A 67 5.84 0.84 10.77
C ALA A 67 5.69 1.73 12.00
N LYS A 68 5.93 3.04 11.84
CA LYS A 68 5.74 4.03 12.92
C LYS A 68 4.30 4.04 13.45
N THR A 69 3.30 3.99 12.55
CA THR A 69 1.88 4.02 12.94
C THR A 69 1.45 2.72 13.62
N LEU A 70 2.03 1.58 13.23
CA LEU A 70 1.81 0.28 13.87
C LEU A 70 2.60 0.09 15.18
N GLY A 71 3.57 0.94 15.48
CA GLY A 71 4.48 0.78 16.62
C GLY A 71 5.59 -0.25 16.39
N VAL A 72 5.80 -0.69 15.14
CA VAL A 72 6.89 -1.59 14.74
C VAL A 72 8.19 -0.78 14.61
N GLN A 73 9.24 -1.19 15.31
CA GLN A 73 10.49 -0.41 15.36
C GLN A 73 11.39 -0.66 14.13
N ASP A 74 11.52 -1.92 13.74
CA ASP A 74 12.41 -2.34 12.67
C ASP A 74 11.66 -2.47 11.34
N LEU A 75 12.42 -2.29 10.25
CA LEU A 75 11.93 -2.39 8.88
C LEU A 75 12.73 -3.43 8.12
N ALA A 76 12.05 -4.33 7.42
CA ALA A 76 12.70 -5.16 6.42
C ALA A 76 12.57 -4.54 5.02
N ILE A 77 13.54 -4.83 4.15
CA ILE A 77 13.58 -4.27 2.79
C ILE A 77 13.87 -5.41 1.82
N ILE A 78 13.13 -5.47 0.73
CA ILE A 78 13.44 -6.35 -0.40
C ILE A 78 14.36 -5.59 -1.34
N ASP A 79 15.64 -5.96 -1.35
CA ASP A 79 16.63 -5.43 -2.27
C ASP A 79 16.65 -6.27 -3.55
N LYS A 80 16.30 -5.64 -4.67
CA LYS A 80 16.23 -6.27 -5.99
C LYS A 80 17.53 -6.01 -6.72
N ARG A 81 18.33 -7.05 -6.94
CA ARG A 81 19.58 -6.96 -7.72
C ARG A 81 19.42 -7.72 -9.03
N ARG A 82 19.69 -7.05 -10.12
CA ARG A 82 19.92 -7.65 -11.42
C ARG A 82 21.42 -7.67 -11.64
N GLU A 83 22.04 -8.85 -11.62
CA GLU A 83 23.49 -8.96 -11.84
C GLU A 83 23.84 -8.73 -13.31
N ARG A 84 22.92 -9.11 -14.24
CA ARG A 84 23.08 -8.86 -15.69
C ARG A 84 21.75 -8.65 -16.38
N ALA A 85 21.74 -7.94 -17.51
CA ALA A 85 20.59 -7.86 -18.39
C ALA A 85 20.21 -9.27 -18.88
N ASN A 86 18.95 -9.69 -18.69
CA ASN A 86 18.38 -11.01 -19.00
C ASN A 86 18.62 -12.15 -17.97
N GLU A 87 19.16 -11.88 -16.80
CA GLU A 87 19.15 -12.83 -15.68
C GLU A 87 17.93 -12.63 -14.79
N SER A 88 17.52 -13.72 -14.10
CA SER A 88 16.44 -13.67 -13.13
C SER A 88 16.79 -12.71 -11.99
N GLU A 89 15.81 -11.92 -11.57
CA GLU A 89 15.98 -10.96 -10.49
C GLU A 89 16.23 -11.71 -9.17
N VAL A 90 17.36 -11.44 -8.54
CA VAL A 90 17.67 -11.98 -7.20
C VAL A 90 17.06 -11.04 -6.16
N LEU A 91 16.17 -11.57 -5.34
CA LEU A 91 15.57 -10.83 -4.24
C LEU A 91 16.37 -11.12 -2.95
N ASN A 92 17.03 -10.10 -2.43
CA ASN A 92 17.72 -10.16 -1.13
C ASN A 92 16.84 -9.45 -0.08
N ILE A 93 16.54 -10.13 1.03
CA ILE A 93 15.75 -9.54 2.12
C ILE A 93 16.72 -9.12 3.23
N ILE A 94 16.71 -7.83 3.52
CA ILE A 94 17.46 -7.19 4.60
C ILE A 94 16.50 -6.99 5.76
N GLY A 95 16.84 -7.50 6.94
CA GLY A 95 15.99 -7.47 8.15
C GLY A 95 15.52 -8.86 8.56
N ASP A 96 15.04 -8.95 9.79
CA ASP A 96 14.55 -10.20 10.38
C ASP A 96 13.05 -10.35 10.13
N ILE A 97 12.67 -11.46 9.48
CA ILE A 97 11.28 -11.77 9.14
C ILE A 97 10.87 -13.18 9.56
N ASP A 98 11.81 -13.96 10.15
CA ASP A 98 11.53 -15.35 10.50
C ASP A 98 10.42 -15.45 11.56
N GLY A 99 9.42 -16.24 11.30
CA GLY A 99 8.24 -16.40 12.16
C GLY A 99 7.30 -15.18 12.24
N LYS A 100 7.58 -14.09 11.52
CA LYS A 100 6.81 -12.85 11.57
C LYS A 100 5.64 -12.80 10.59
N VAL A 101 4.64 -12.00 10.91
CA VAL A 101 3.58 -11.56 10.00
C VAL A 101 4.11 -10.34 9.24
N CYS A 102 4.42 -10.53 7.97
CA CYS A 102 4.99 -9.50 7.11
C CYS A 102 3.90 -8.64 6.50
N ILE A 103 3.92 -7.34 6.81
CA ILE A 103 3.03 -6.33 6.20
C ILE A 103 3.79 -5.63 5.08
N VAL A 104 3.30 -5.75 3.85
CA VAL A 104 3.91 -5.15 2.65
C VAL A 104 3.02 -4.02 2.14
N PRO A 105 3.28 -2.75 2.53
CA PRO A 105 2.50 -1.62 2.05
C PRO A 105 3.01 -1.13 0.70
N ASP A 106 2.07 -0.81 -0.21
CA ASP A 106 2.38 -0.12 -1.46
C ASP A 106 1.24 0.82 -1.87
N ASP A 107 1.51 1.77 -2.77
CA ASP A 107 0.48 2.69 -3.29
C ASP A 107 -0.39 2.02 -4.34
N MET A 108 0.18 1.21 -5.21
CA MET A 108 -0.60 0.58 -6.28
C MET A 108 -0.14 -0.84 -6.57
N ILE A 109 -1.09 -1.63 -7.06
CA ILE A 109 -0.84 -2.94 -7.65
C ILE A 109 -1.43 -2.99 -9.06
N ASP A 110 -0.56 -3.23 -10.05
CA ASP A 110 -0.98 -3.36 -11.45
C ASP A 110 -1.06 -4.84 -11.85
N THR A 111 0.00 -5.43 -12.39
CA THR A 111 0.01 -6.84 -12.82
C THR A 111 0.26 -7.85 -11.71
N ALA A 112 0.63 -7.39 -10.52
CA ALA A 112 0.97 -8.18 -9.33
C ALA A 112 2.22 -9.09 -9.44
N GLY A 113 2.95 -9.06 -10.55
CA GLY A 113 4.12 -9.93 -10.74
C GLY A 113 5.22 -9.67 -9.70
N THR A 114 5.56 -8.40 -9.48
CA THR A 114 6.57 -8.01 -8.48
C THR A 114 6.19 -8.46 -7.07
N LEU A 115 4.92 -8.22 -6.68
CA LEU A 115 4.42 -8.58 -5.36
C LEU A 115 4.35 -10.09 -5.17
N SER A 116 3.99 -10.84 -6.23
CA SER A 116 4.01 -12.30 -6.22
C SER A 116 5.42 -12.83 -5.94
N ASN A 117 6.43 -12.37 -6.68
CA ASN A 117 7.82 -12.77 -6.47
C ASN A 117 8.30 -12.41 -5.05
N ALA A 118 7.99 -11.21 -4.58
CA ALA A 118 8.31 -10.76 -3.24
C ALA A 118 7.71 -11.67 -2.16
N SER A 119 6.46 -12.10 -2.34
CA SER A 119 5.77 -12.97 -1.37
C SER A 119 6.43 -14.35 -1.26
N HIS A 120 6.84 -14.94 -2.37
CA HIS A 120 7.59 -16.22 -2.35
C HIS A 120 8.92 -16.05 -1.60
N ALA A 121 9.70 -15.01 -1.91
CA ALA A 121 10.96 -14.77 -1.23
C ALA A 121 10.79 -14.56 0.28
N LEU A 122 9.71 -13.88 0.72
CA LEU A 122 9.38 -13.71 2.14
C LEU A 122 9.05 -15.05 2.80
N LYS A 123 8.24 -15.88 2.16
CA LYS A 123 7.89 -17.22 2.67
C LYS A 123 9.11 -18.13 2.75
N ASP A 124 9.94 -18.14 1.71
CA ASP A 124 11.19 -18.94 1.68
C ASP A 124 12.16 -18.52 2.81
N LYS A 125 12.09 -17.27 3.26
CA LYS A 125 12.88 -16.74 4.38
C LYS A 125 12.19 -16.87 5.74
N GLY A 126 11.10 -17.63 5.85
CA GLY A 126 10.47 -17.98 7.11
C GLY A 126 9.30 -17.08 7.53
N ALA A 127 8.80 -16.18 6.68
CA ALA A 127 7.63 -15.38 7.03
C ALA A 127 6.42 -16.26 7.34
N LYS A 128 5.82 -16.08 8.52
CA LYS A 128 4.62 -16.82 8.97
C LYS A 128 3.42 -16.49 8.09
N GLU A 129 3.20 -15.24 7.82
CA GLU A 129 2.11 -14.73 7.00
C GLU A 129 2.60 -13.52 6.17
N VAL A 130 2.10 -13.37 4.94
CA VAL A 130 2.40 -12.24 4.07
C VAL A 130 1.10 -11.52 3.72
N ILE A 131 0.95 -10.31 4.20
CA ILE A 131 -0.20 -9.45 3.98
C ILE A 131 0.25 -8.25 3.16
N ALA A 132 -0.25 -8.13 1.93
CA ALA A 132 -0.04 -6.93 1.14
C ALA A 132 -1.17 -5.93 1.42
N PHE A 133 -0.80 -4.66 1.55
CA PHE A 133 -1.74 -3.58 1.78
C PHE A 133 -1.56 -2.49 0.72
N ILE A 134 -2.56 -2.33 -0.14
CA ILE A 134 -2.45 -1.53 -1.36
C ILE A 134 -3.56 -0.49 -1.43
N THR A 135 -3.19 0.75 -1.73
CA THR A 135 -4.17 1.82 -1.88
C THR A 135 -4.91 1.73 -3.21
N HIS A 136 -4.20 1.59 -4.33
CA HIS A 136 -4.81 1.64 -5.67
C HIS A 136 -4.75 0.28 -6.39
N PRO A 137 -5.86 -0.50 -6.39
CA PRO A 137 -5.92 -1.79 -7.05
C PRO A 137 -6.25 -1.66 -8.55
N VAL A 138 -5.25 -1.38 -9.38
CA VAL A 138 -5.42 -1.34 -10.85
C VAL A 138 -5.77 -2.73 -11.38
N LEU A 139 -5.05 -3.75 -10.94
CA LEU A 139 -5.27 -5.17 -11.21
C LEU A 139 -5.46 -5.46 -12.71
N SER A 140 -4.53 -5.00 -13.54
CA SER A 140 -4.58 -5.20 -14.99
C SER A 140 -4.03 -6.57 -15.41
N GLY A 141 -4.31 -6.94 -16.64
CA GLY A 141 -3.78 -8.16 -17.27
C GLY A 141 -4.04 -9.41 -16.43
N ASN A 142 -2.98 -10.17 -16.14
CA ASN A 142 -3.02 -11.43 -15.40
C ASN A 142 -2.90 -11.24 -13.87
N ALA A 143 -3.25 -10.05 -13.33
CA ALA A 143 -3.06 -9.76 -11.91
C ALA A 143 -3.75 -10.79 -10.99
N ILE A 144 -4.96 -11.22 -11.33
CA ILE A 144 -5.73 -12.18 -10.52
C ILE A 144 -5.06 -13.55 -10.50
N GLU A 145 -4.58 -14.02 -11.65
CA GLU A 145 -3.83 -15.30 -11.74
C GLU A 145 -2.53 -15.22 -10.93
N ASN A 146 -1.80 -14.11 -11.06
CA ASN A 146 -0.57 -13.87 -10.33
C ASN A 146 -0.80 -13.83 -8.80
N ILE A 147 -1.87 -13.20 -8.33
CA ILE A 147 -2.22 -13.16 -6.91
C ILE A 147 -2.65 -14.54 -6.42
N ASN A 148 -3.48 -15.25 -7.17
CA ASN A 148 -3.93 -16.59 -6.80
C ASN A 148 -2.76 -17.58 -6.67
N SER A 149 -1.78 -17.53 -7.59
CA SER A 149 -0.58 -18.37 -7.59
C SER A 149 0.54 -17.89 -6.65
N SER A 150 0.44 -16.67 -6.12
CA SER A 150 1.44 -16.11 -5.20
C SER A 150 1.40 -16.76 -3.81
N ALA A 151 2.45 -16.51 -3.04
CA ALA A 151 2.53 -16.86 -1.64
C ALA A 151 1.92 -15.80 -0.70
N ILE A 152 1.21 -14.81 -1.24
CA ILE A 152 0.45 -13.84 -0.45
C ILE A 152 -0.70 -14.57 0.25
N ASP A 153 -0.81 -14.42 1.56
CA ASP A 153 -1.93 -14.95 2.33
C ASP A 153 -3.15 -14.03 2.22
N LYS A 154 -2.92 -12.71 2.21
CA LYS A 154 -3.98 -11.71 2.14
C LYS A 154 -3.55 -10.47 1.37
N LEU A 155 -4.42 -10.00 0.48
CA LEU A 155 -4.28 -8.73 -0.23
C LEU A 155 -5.41 -7.80 0.19
N ILE A 156 -5.09 -6.78 0.95
CA ILE A 156 -6.04 -5.78 1.40
C ILE A 156 -5.91 -4.56 0.48
N VAL A 157 -6.99 -4.20 -0.19
CA VAL A 157 -7.01 -3.08 -1.15
C VAL A 157 -8.09 -2.08 -0.80
N SER A 158 -7.92 -0.82 -1.17
CA SER A 158 -8.97 0.18 -1.01
C SER A 158 -10.00 0.12 -2.15
N ASN A 159 -11.14 0.76 -1.94
CA ASN A 159 -12.14 1.01 -2.98
C ASN A 159 -11.86 2.29 -3.80
N SER A 160 -10.61 2.77 -3.86
CA SER A 160 -10.22 3.93 -4.68
C SER A 160 -10.39 3.69 -6.18
N ILE A 161 -10.31 2.43 -6.59
CA ILE A 161 -10.61 1.94 -7.94
C ILE A 161 -11.60 0.79 -7.79
N ASP A 162 -12.71 0.85 -8.55
CA ASP A 162 -13.67 -0.25 -8.59
C ASP A 162 -13.05 -1.47 -9.29
N ILE A 163 -12.90 -2.55 -8.55
CA ILE A 163 -12.36 -3.81 -9.07
C ILE A 163 -13.45 -4.77 -9.60
N GLY A 164 -14.73 -4.40 -9.47
CA GLY A 164 -15.87 -5.18 -9.96
C GLY A 164 -15.85 -6.61 -9.44
N ASP A 165 -16.01 -7.59 -10.35
CA ASP A 165 -16.05 -9.01 -9.99
C ASP A 165 -14.66 -9.65 -9.73
N LYS A 166 -13.58 -8.88 -9.77
CA LYS A 166 -12.23 -9.42 -9.55
C LYS A 166 -12.06 -9.99 -8.14
N SER A 167 -12.68 -9.34 -7.12
CA SER A 167 -12.68 -9.86 -5.74
C SER A 167 -13.34 -11.23 -5.60
N LYS A 168 -14.39 -11.49 -6.38
CA LYS A 168 -15.06 -12.80 -6.39
C LYS A 168 -14.19 -13.93 -6.99
N LYS A 169 -13.24 -13.57 -7.85
CA LYS A 169 -12.32 -14.50 -8.53
C LYS A 169 -11.04 -14.77 -7.72
N CYS A 170 -10.81 -14.01 -6.67
CA CYS A 170 -9.63 -14.14 -5.83
C CYS A 170 -9.99 -13.98 -4.35
N PRO A 171 -10.12 -15.11 -3.60
CA PRO A 171 -10.54 -15.07 -2.19
C PRO A 171 -9.52 -14.45 -1.26
N LYS A 172 -8.29 -14.18 -1.75
CA LYS A 172 -7.26 -13.48 -0.98
C LYS A 172 -7.50 -11.97 -0.89
N ILE A 173 -8.37 -11.41 -1.74
CA ILE A 173 -8.63 -9.97 -1.82
C ILE A 173 -9.72 -9.55 -0.84
N ASP A 174 -9.36 -8.67 0.09
CA ASP A 174 -10.30 -7.92 0.94
C ASP A 174 -10.31 -6.46 0.50
N VAL A 175 -11.49 -5.89 0.36
CA VAL A 175 -11.67 -4.47 0.01
C VAL A 175 -12.07 -3.68 1.25
N PHE A 176 -11.36 -2.60 1.54
CA PHE A 176 -11.74 -1.67 2.60
C PHE A 176 -12.22 -0.34 2.03
N ASP A 177 -13.09 0.33 2.78
CA ASP A 177 -13.71 1.58 2.38
C ASP A 177 -12.89 2.79 2.85
N ILE A 178 -12.52 3.67 1.89
CA ILE A 178 -11.81 4.93 2.15
C ILE A 178 -12.75 6.13 2.30
N SER A 179 -14.05 5.96 2.14
CA SER A 179 -15.03 7.05 2.25
C SER A 179 -14.90 7.87 3.53
N PRO A 180 -14.60 7.27 4.71
CA PRO A 180 -14.40 8.04 5.93
C PRO A 180 -13.28 9.07 5.84
N ILE A 181 -12.21 8.79 5.09
CA ILE A 181 -11.11 9.76 4.87
C ILE A 181 -11.60 10.92 4.01
N CYS A 182 -12.27 10.61 2.91
CA CYS A 182 -12.79 11.62 1.99
C CYS A 182 -13.79 12.55 2.68
N LEU A 183 -14.68 12.00 3.51
CA LEU A 183 -15.69 12.75 4.24
C LEU A 183 -15.08 13.73 5.26
N LEU A 184 -13.98 13.36 5.92
CA LEU A 184 -13.28 14.27 6.85
C LEU A 184 -12.77 15.54 6.17
N TYR A 185 -12.41 15.46 4.87
CA TYR A 185 -11.89 16.61 4.12
C TYR A 185 -12.97 17.38 3.35
N THR A 186 -14.11 16.75 3.06
CA THR A 186 -15.17 17.35 2.23
C THR A 186 -16.39 17.80 3.03
N SER A 187 -16.60 17.27 4.23
CA SER A 187 -17.67 17.72 5.12
C SER A 187 -17.28 19.01 5.82
N PRO A 188 -18.17 20.02 5.86
CA PRO A 188 -17.94 21.21 6.66
C PRO A 188 -17.75 20.81 8.13
N SER A 189 -16.68 21.34 8.74
CA SER A 189 -16.47 21.16 10.17
C SER A 189 -17.66 21.76 10.95
N PRO A 190 -18.10 21.17 12.05
CA PRO A 190 -19.08 21.79 12.94
C PRO A 190 -18.67 23.19 13.41
N ARG A 191 -17.37 23.55 13.30
CA ARG A 191 -16.84 24.90 13.60
C ARG A 191 -17.07 25.90 12.47
N ASP A 192 -17.36 25.42 11.25
CA ASP A 192 -17.57 26.26 10.07
C ASP A 192 -19.05 26.62 9.91
N VAL A 193 -19.93 26.01 10.71
CA VAL A 193 -21.36 26.41 10.81
C VAL A 193 -21.43 27.61 11.75
N VAL A 194 -21.24 28.81 11.21
CA VAL A 194 -21.52 30.05 11.92
C VAL A 194 -23.04 30.12 12.07
N PRO A 195 -23.60 30.16 13.29
CA PRO A 195 -25.03 30.41 13.46
C PRO A 195 -25.33 31.81 12.93
N SER A 196 -26.20 31.86 11.94
CA SER A 196 -26.81 33.13 11.46
C SER A 196 -27.66 33.80 12.52
#